data_c627ad365323b5d67f7c3016a9a16da1
#
_entry.id   c627ad365323b5d67f7c3016a9a16da1
#
_cell.length_a   1.000
_cell.length_b   1.000
_cell.length_c   1.000
_cell.angle_alpha   90.00
_cell.angle_beta   90.00
_cell.angle_gamma   90.00
#
_symmetry.space_group_name_H-M   'P 1'
#
loop_
_entity.id
_entity.type
_entity.pdbx_description
1 polymer ?
#
loop_
_entity_poly.entity_id
_entity_poly.type
_entity_poly.pdbx_seq_one_letter_code
_entity_poly.pdbx_strand_id
1 'polypeptide(L)'
;MTDRITAEQFHESEGVEDWRVLGEGACAFFRTGSFGAGARLVAAISELAGLDDHHPDVDVRHDGVTVRLITVTEDYYGMSRRDVELARQISAVALEQGVPADPSAVQTLLVIPGAPVTAEVMPFWRAVLGYEPRADSPEEDLVDARSRGPSFWFERMDEPRPDGGGAIHVAIWVPYEQAEARIAAALAAGGRMVRDQFAPAWWTLADAAGNEADIATTMGRD
;
A
#
# COMPACT_ATOMS: atom_id res chain seq x y z
N MET A 1 9.16 22.21 7.22
CA MET A 1 9.70 21.39 6.11
C MET A 1 9.49 19.96 6.51
N THR A 2 8.61 19.25 5.83
CA THR A 2 8.44 17.81 6.02
C THR A 2 9.74 17.16 5.55
N ASP A 3 10.39 16.39 6.42
CA ASP A 3 11.66 15.74 6.13
C ASP A 3 11.36 14.46 5.34
N ARG A 4 11.09 14.63 4.03
CA ARG A 4 10.69 13.56 3.08
C ARG A 4 11.80 12.53 2.96
N ILE A 5 11.43 11.26 2.93
CA ILE A 5 12.38 10.14 2.77
C ILE A 5 11.85 9.14 1.75
N THR A 6 12.74 8.33 1.18
CA THR A 6 12.37 7.21 0.31
C THR A 6 11.95 5.98 1.12
N ALA A 7 11.32 4.99 0.47
CA ALA A 7 11.03 3.69 1.07
C ALA A 7 12.31 2.98 1.55
N GLU A 8 13.40 3.10 0.79
CA GLU A 8 14.71 2.55 1.15
C GLU A 8 15.22 3.20 2.44
N GLN A 9 15.24 4.53 2.52
CA GLN A 9 15.64 5.27 3.73
C GLN A 9 14.79 4.94 4.95
N PHE A 10 13.49 4.65 4.75
CA PHE A 10 12.63 4.15 5.83
C PHE A 10 13.12 2.79 6.31
N HIS A 11 13.31 1.81 5.40
CA HIS A 11 13.74 0.46 5.76
C HIS A 11 15.17 0.38 6.34
N GLU A 12 16.05 1.33 5.98
CA GLU A 12 17.40 1.45 6.55
C GLU A 12 17.41 2.07 7.96
N SER A 13 16.28 2.61 8.41
CA SER A 13 16.18 3.20 9.74
C SER A 13 16.11 2.10 10.80
N GLU A 14 16.82 2.25 11.91
CA GLU A 14 16.74 1.32 13.05
C GLU A 14 15.37 1.35 13.72
N GLY A 15 14.86 0.20 14.16
CA GLY A 15 13.64 0.08 14.95
C GLY A 15 12.34 0.14 14.13
N VAL A 16 12.41 -0.14 12.82
CA VAL A 16 11.26 -0.24 11.91
C VAL A 16 11.10 -1.63 11.29
N GLU A 17 11.74 -2.65 11.86
CA GLU A 17 11.78 -4.02 11.35
C GLU A 17 10.38 -4.66 11.25
N ASP A 18 9.44 -4.20 12.06
CA ASP A 18 8.03 -4.61 12.06
C ASP A 18 7.24 -4.08 10.86
N TRP A 19 7.80 -3.13 10.12
CA TRP A 19 7.10 -2.35 9.11
C TRP A 19 7.57 -2.68 7.69
N ARG A 20 6.63 -2.53 6.74
CA ARG A 20 6.94 -2.59 5.29
C ARG A 20 6.31 -1.40 4.60
N VAL A 21 7.11 -0.63 3.86
CA VAL A 21 6.60 0.39 2.97
C VAL A 21 6.02 -0.30 1.74
N LEU A 22 4.76 -0.07 1.48
CA LEU A 22 4.00 -0.50 0.32
C LEU A 22 3.57 0.74 -0.47
N GLY A 23 2.86 0.59 -1.58
CA GLY A 23 2.46 1.73 -2.42
C GLY A 23 1.70 2.85 -1.71
N GLU A 24 1.05 2.55 -0.59
CA GLU A 24 0.19 3.46 0.16
C GLU A 24 0.73 3.81 1.57
N GLY A 25 2.05 3.71 1.78
CA GLY A 25 2.69 4.02 3.05
C GLY A 25 3.31 2.83 3.77
N ALA A 26 3.81 3.05 4.98
CA ALA A 26 4.38 2.00 5.82
C ALA A 26 3.27 1.27 6.59
N CYS A 27 3.23 -0.05 6.46
CA CYS A 27 2.25 -0.92 7.10
C CYS A 27 2.92 -1.90 8.07
N ALA A 28 2.27 -2.12 9.21
CA ALA A 28 2.60 -3.20 10.15
C ALA A 28 1.32 -3.97 10.54
N PHE A 29 1.45 -5.27 10.74
CA PHE A 29 0.38 -6.11 11.28
C PHE A 29 0.83 -6.71 12.61
N PHE A 30 0.08 -6.46 13.67
CA PHE A 30 0.32 -6.93 15.02
C PHE A 30 -0.67 -8.02 15.39
N ARG A 31 -0.17 -9.22 15.69
CA ARG A 31 -1.00 -10.40 16.06
C ARG A 31 -1.50 -10.31 17.50
N THR A 32 -2.72 -9.86 17.70
CA THR A 32 -3.29 -9.67 19.03
C THR A 32 -4.04 -10.90 19.55
N GLY A 33 -4.41 -11.83 18.68
CA GLY A 33 -5.12 -13.06 19.03
C GLY A 33 -6.55 -12.88 19.55
N SER A 34 -6.99 -11.64 19.77
CA SER A 34 -8.36 -11.31 20.11
C SER A 34 -8.66 -9.83 19.87
N PHE A 35 -9.93 -9.52 19.58
CA PHE A 35 -10.40 -8.14 19.42
C PHE A 35 -10.12 -7.28 20.66
N GLY A 36 -10.30 -7.83 21.86
CA GLY A 36 -10.04 -7.11 23.12
C GLY A 36 -8.56 -6.76 23.33
N ALA A 37 -7.63 -7.63 22.90
CA ALA A 37 -6.20 -7.31 22.91
C ALA A 37 -5.87 -6.24 21.87
N GLY A 38 -6.48 -6.31 20.68
CA GLY A 38 -6.37 -5.26 19.67
C GLY A 38 -6.83 -3.89 20.16
N ALA A 39 -7.98 -3.85 20.84
CA ALA A 39 -8.49 -2.61 21.41
C ALA A 39 -7.55 -2.02 22.48
N ARG A 40 -6.89 -2.85 23.30
CA ARG A 40 -5.88 -2.38 24.27
C ARG A 40 -4.62 -1.82 23.59
N LEU A 41 -4.16 -2.47 22.52
CA LEU A 41 -3.04 -1.95 21.73
C LEU A 41 -3.38 -0.58 21.14
N VAL A 42 -4.56 -0.43 20.53
CA VAL A 42 -5.01 0.87 19.97
C VAL A 42 -5.15 1.93 21.05
N ALA A 43 -5.69 1.58 22.21
CA ALA A 43 -5.76 2.51 23.35
C ALA A 43 -4.36 2.99 23.78
N ALA A 44 -3.38 2.11 23.85
CA ALA A 44 -2.01 2.50 24.18
C ALA A 44 -1.34 3.33 23.07
N ILE A 45 -1.61 3.03 21.79
CA ILE A 45 -1.17 3.87 20.66
C ILE A 45 -1.76 5.27 20.80
N SER A 46 -3.03 5.40 21.18
CA SER A 46 -3.70 6.69 21.29
C SER A 46 -3.11 7.64 22.35
N GLU A 47 -2.32 7.13 23.27
CA GLU A 47 -1.62 7.93 24.29
C GLU A 47 -0.22 8.42 23.84
N LEU A 48 0.21 8.05 22.63
CA LEU A 48 1.50 8.51 22.10
C LEU A 48 1.46 10.02 21.80
N ALA A 49 2.60 10.68 21.96
CA ALA A 49 2.71 12.11 21.72
C ALA A 49 2.70 12.44 20.23
N GLY A 50 2.08 13.56 19.87
CA GLY A 50 2.14 14.10 18.50
C GLY A 50 1.11 13.52 17.52
N LEU A 51 0.18 12.69 17.98
CA LEU A 51 -0.86 12.09 17.11
C LEU A 51 -1.85 13.11 16.54
N ASP A 52 -2.07 14.24 17.20
CA ASP A 52 -2.94 15.30 16.68
C ASP A 52 -2.42 15.91 15.36
N ASP A 53 -1.09 15.91 15.21
CA ASP A 53 -0.42 16.47 14.02
C ASP A 53 -0.02 15.40 13.00
N HIS A 54 0.10 14.13 13.43
CA HIS A 54 0.50 13.01 12.57
C HIS A 54 0.00 11.69 13.16
N HIS A 55 -1.12 11.22 12.65
CA HIS A 55 -1.82 10.05 13.17
C HIS A 55 -1.70 8.83 12.26
N PRO A 56 -1.74 7.61 12.82
CA PRO A 56 -1.84 6.38 12.04
C PRO A 56 -3.28 6.13 11.58
N ASP A 57 -3.42 5.42 10.46
CA ASP A 57 -4.65 4.68 10.18
C ASP A 57 -4.59 3.31 10.87
N VAL A 58 -5.69 2.90 11.50
CA VAL A 58 -5.73 1.66 12.28
C VAL A 58 -6.96 0.84 11.93
N ASP A 59 -6.75 -0.42 11.55
CA ASP A 59 -7.80 -1.43 11.35
C ASP A 59 -7.68 -2.51 12.42
N VAL A 60 -8.74 -2.70 13.21
CA VAL A 60 -8.81 -3.70 14.29
C VAL A 60 -9.69 -4.85 13.85
N ARG A 61 -9.10 -6.05 13.80
CA ARG A 61 -9.80 -7.31 13.51
C ARG A 61 -9.72 -8.26 14.71
N HIS A 62 -10.35 -9.43 14.57
CA HIS A 62 -10.38 -10.43 15.64
C HIS A 62 -8.98 -10.90 16.04
N ASP A 63 -8.10 -11.11 15.07
CA ASP A 63 -6.79 -11.75 15.21
C ASP A 63 -5.61 -10.78 15.20
N GLY A 64 -5.87 -9.49 14.85
CA GLY A 64 -4.79 -8.52 14.77
C GLY A 64 -5.23 -7.09 14.55
N VAL A 65 -4.23 -6.24 14.59
CA VAL A 65 -4.32 -4.81 14.29
C VAL A 65 -3.40 -4.50 13.14
N THR A 66 -3.93 -3.93 12.07
CA THR A 66 -3.12 -3.36 11.00
C THR A 66 -2.99 -1.86 11.23
N VAL A 67 -1.76 -1.37 11.19
CA VAL A 67 -1.45 0.05 11.31
C VAL A 67 -0.78 0.51 10.04
N ARG A 68 -1.21 1.67 9.52
CA ARG A 68 -0.59 2.33 8.36
C ARG A 68 -0.14 3.73 8.73
N LEU A 69 1.04 4.10 8.29
CA LEU A 69 1.64 5.43 8.43
C LEU A 69 1.92 6.00 7.05
N ILE A 70 1.55 7.25 6.87
CA ILE A 70 1.85 8.02 5.67
C ILE A 70 1.79 9.51 6.00
N THR A 71 2.70 10.28 5.43
CA THR A 71 2.67 11.73 5.51
C THR A 71 1.95 12.29 4.30
N VAL A 72 0.83 12.98 4.57
CA VAL A 72 0.02 13.66 3.55
C VAL A 72 0.04 15.15 3.82
N THR A 73 0.41 15.95 2.81
CA THR A 73 0.31 17.39 2.81
C THR A 73 -0.35 17.86 1.52
N GLU A 74 -0.55 19.15 1.33
CA GLU A 74 -1.15 19.72 0.11
C GLU A 74 -0.40 19.31 -1.17
N ASP A 75 0.91 19.10 -1.08
CA ASP A 75 1.82 18.84 -2.22
C ASP A 75 2.64 17.54 -2.05
N TYR A 76 2.24 16.67 -1.11
CA TYR A 76 2.99 15.45 -0.83
C TYR A 76 2.12 14.31 -0.30
N TYR A 77 2.38 13.12 -0.83
CA TYR A 77 1.83 11.85 -0.39
C TYR A 77 2.96 10.82 -0.35
N GLY A 78 3.49 10.49 0.82
CA GLY A 78 4.65 9.61 0.92
C GLY A 78 5.24 9.53 2.33
N MET A 79 6.48 9.05 2.42
CA MET A 79 7.15 8.78 3.69
C MET A 79 7.95 9.99 4.19
N SER A 80 7.99 10.16 5.50
CA SER A 80 8.80 11.17 6.19
C SER A 80 9.50 10.61 7.42
N ARG A 81 10.42 11.36 8.01
CA ARG A 81 11.05 10.97 9.28
C ARG A 81 10.06 10.89 10.45
N ARG A 82 8.92 11.60 10.36
CA ARG A 82 7.84 11.49 11.35
C ARG A 82 7.22 10.09 11.35
N ASP A 83 7.11 9.48 10.18
CA ASP A 83 6.60 8.10 10.05
C ASP A 83 7.57 7.10 10.71
N VAL A 84 8.90 7.29 10.54
CA VAL A 84 9.91 6.47 11.21
C VAL A 84 9.80 6.58 12.74
N GLU A 85 9.67 7.80 13.25
CA GLU A 85 9.60 8.02 14.69
C GLU A 85 8.32 7.40 15.28
N LEU A 86 7.18 7.59 14.63
CA LEU A 86 5.92 7.02 15.08
C LEU A 86 5.90 5.49 14.94
N ALA A 87 6.51 4.93 13.89
CA ALA A 87 6.67 3.49 13.73
C ALA A 87 7.41 2.85 14.91
N ARG A 88 8.52 3.47 15.35
CA ARG A 88 9.30 3.04 16.51
C ARG A 88 8.49 3.05 17.79
N GLN A 89 7.75 4.14 18.04
CA GLN A 89 6.92 4.28 19.23
C GLN A 89 5.82 3.21 19.26
N ILE A 90 5.15 2.97 18.14
CA ILE A 90 4.11 1.94 18.04
C ILE A 90 4.67 0.54 18.24
N SER A 91 5.84 0.22 17.63
CA SER A 91 6.52 -1.07 17.85
C SER A 91 6.93 -1.27 19.32
N ALA A 92 7.41 -0.21 19.99
CA ALA A 92 7.74 -0.27 21.41
C ALA A 92 6.50 -0.58 22.27
N VAL A 93 5.37 0.08 22.02
CA VAL A 93 4.10 -0.18 22.73
C VAL A 93 3.61 -1.62 22.49
N ALA A 94 3.72 -2.12 21.26
CA ALA A 94 3.34 -3.49 20.94
C ALA A 94 4.24 -4.51 21.68
N LEU A 95 5.55 -4.26 21.72
CA LEU A 95 6.51 -5.08 22.44
C LEU A 95 6.22 -5.10 23.94
N GLU A 96 5.95 -3.94 24.56
CA GLU A 96 5.59 -3.84 25.99
C GLU A 96 4.33 -4.63 26.34
N GLN A 97 3.37 -4.72 25.42
CA GLN A 97 2.16 -5.54 25.58
C GLN A 97 2.35 -7.02 25.19
N GLY A 98 3.55 -7.41 24.76
CA GLY A 98 3.83 -8.77 24.30
C GLY A 98 3.09 -9.15 23.00
N VAL A 99 2.76 -8.17 22.16
CA VAL A 99 2.06 -8.37 20.87
C VAL A 99 3.09 -8.45 19.75
N PRO A 100 3.29 -9.62 19.13
CA PRO A 100 4.27 -9.77 18.07
C PRO A 100 3.77 -9.16 16.75
N ALA A 101 4.68 -8.55 16.00
CA ALA A 101 4.44 -8.14 14.62
C ALA A 101 4.58 -9.33 13.64
N ASP A 102 3.88 -9.24 12.52
CA ASP A 102 4.06 -10.12 11.36
C ASP A 102 4.18 -9.32 10.08
N PRO A 103 5.39 -8.90 9.70
CA PRO A 103 5.60 -8.11 8.49
C PRO A 103 5.23 -8.84 7.18
N SER A 104 5.07 -10.16 7.23
CA SER A 104 4.68 -10.95 6.05
C SER A 104 3.17 -10.90 5.74
N ALA A 105 2.37 -10.42 6.70
CA ALA A 105 0.91 -10.40 6.58
C ALA A 105 0.36 -9.13 5.92
N VAL A 106 1.21 -8.15 5.61
CA VAL A 106 0.76 -6.89 5.02
C VAL A 106 0.75 -6.93 3.49
N GLN A 107 -0.26 -6.30 2.90
CA GLN A 107 -0.36 -6.06 1.46
C GLN A 107 -1.26 -4.87 1.18
N THR A 108 -1.08 -4.22 0.02
CA THR A 108 -1.96 -3.13 -0.46
C THR A 108 -2.39 -3.41 -1.90
N LEU A 109 -3.64 -3.11 -2.21
CA LEU A 109 -4.24 -3.24 -3.54
C LEU A 109 -4.33 -1.88 -4.21
N LEU A 110 -3.90 -1.79 -5.46
CA LEU A 110 -4.08 -0.66 -6.35
C LEU A 110 -4.88 -1.09 -7.58
N VAL A 111 -5.86 -0.31 -7.98
CA VAL A 111 -6.62 -0.54 -9.22
C VAL A 111 -6.11 0.42 -10.29
N ILE A 112 -5.82 -0.11 -11.48
CA ILE A 112 -5.16 0.64 -12.55
C ILE A 112 -6.04 0.64 -13.80
N PRO A 113 -6.95 1.61 -13.96
CA PRO A 113 -7.66 1.82 -15.23
C PRO A 113 -6.72 2.46 -16.25
N GLY A 114 -6.63 1.85 -17.42
CA GLY A 114 -5.89 2.39 -18.55
C GLY A 114 -6.79 3.11 -19.54
N ALA A 115 -6.34 4.26 -20.06
CA ALA A 115 -7.01 5.00 -21.12
C ALA A 115 -6.03 5.80 -21.98
N PRO A 116 -6.30 6.04 -23.28
CA PRO A 116 -5.49 6.94 -24.10
C PRO A 116 -5.48 8.37 -23.56
N VAL A 117 -6.59 8.81 -22.96
CA VAL A 117 -6.75 10.12 -22.32
C VAL A 117 -7.37 9.90 -20.94
N THR A 118 -6.54 9.88 -19.90
CA THR A 118 -6.98 9.61 -18.51
C THR A 118 -7.99 10.64 -18.01
N ALA A 119 -7.84 11.91 -18.41
CA ALA A 119 -8.77 13.00 -18.08
C ALA A 119 -10.21 12.79 -18.56
N GLU A 120 -10.46 11.93 -19.57
CA GLU A 120 -11.80 11.62 -20.04
C GLU A 120 -12.50 10.56 -19.20
N VAL A 121 -11.75 9.65 -18.57
CA VAL A 121 -12.33 8.52 -17.80
C VAL A 121 -12.33 8.77 -16.29
N MET A 122 -11.38 9.51 -15.78
CA MET A 122 -11.23 9.80 -14.35
C MET A 122 -12.48 10.46 -13.71
N PRO A 123 -13.17 11.43 -14.34
CA PRO A 123 -14.40 12.02 -13.77
C PRO A 123 -15.52 11.01 -13.53
N PHE A 124 -15.64 10.01 -14.41
CA PHE A 124 -16.61 8.92 -14.24
C PHE A 124 -16.28 8.11 -12.97
N TRP A 125 -15.02 7.67 -12.84
CA TRP A 125 -14.59 6.89 -11.68
C TRP A 125 -14.70 7.67 -10.37
N ARG A 126 -14.33 8.95 -10.39
CA ARG A 126 -14.52 9.85 -9.25
C ARG A 126 -15.98 9.90 -8.79
N ALA A 127 -16.91 10.05 -9.74
CA ALA A 127 -18.34 10.12 -9.44
C ALA A 127 -18.90 8.79 -8.92
N VAL A 128 -18.51 7.66 -9.53
CA VAL A 128 -18.99 6.32 -9.16
C VAL A 128 -18.47 5.90 -7.79
N LEU A 129 -17.19 6.16 -7.49
CA LEU A 129 -16.55 5.75 -6.25
C LEU A 129 -16.81 6.74 -5.10
N GLY A 130 -17.10 8.00 -5.40
CA GLY A 130 -17.12 9.09 -4.42
C GLY A 130 -15.71 9.40 -3.88
N TYR A 131 -14.69 9.10 -4.66
CA TYR A 131 -13.29 9.34 -4.31
C TYR A 131 -12.86 10.78 -4.62
N GLU A 132 -11.75 11.17 -4.04
CA GLU A 132 -11.14 12.49 -4.23
C GLU A 132 -9.82 12.38 -5.00
N PRO A 133 -9.43 13.40 -5.81
CA PRO A 133 -8.09 13.44 -6.38
C PRO A 133 -7.04 13.45 -5.28
N ARG A 134 -5.95 12.68 -5.47
CA ARG A 134 -4.80 12.70 -4.57
C ARG A 134 -4.07 14.03 -4.69
N ALA A 135 -3.76 14.68 -3.59
CA ALA A 135 -3.30 16.05 -3.57
C ALA A 135 -2.01 16.31 -4.37
N ASP A 136 -1.06 15.36 -4.34
CA ASP A 136 0.23 15.44 -5.05
C ASP A 136 0.16 15.00 -6.52
N SER A 137 -0.93 14.31 -6.92
CA SER A 137 -1.12 13.74 -8.25
C SER A 137 -2.61 13.79 -8.68
N PRO A 138 -3.23 14.98 -8.72
CA PRO A 138 -4.68 15.13 -8.86
C PRO A 138 -5.23 14.78 -10.24
N GLU A 139 -4.36 14.61 -11.25
CA GLU A 139 -4.72 14.26 -12.63
C GLU A 139 -4.55 12.77 -12.94
N GLU A 140 -3.94 12.01 -12.02
CA GLU A 140 -3.60 10.60 -12.24
C GLU A 140 -4.14 9.66 -11.16
N ASP A 141 -4.43 10.17 -9.94
CA ASP A 141 -4.80 9.35 -8.82
C ASP A 141 -6.13 9.77 -8.17
N LEU A 142 -6.93 8.77 -7.81
CA LEU A 142 -8.09 8.92 -6.94
C LEU A 142 -7.90 8.09 -5.67
N VAL A 143 -8.21 8.69 -4.52
CA VAL A 143 -8.12 8.07 -3.20
C VAL A 143 -9.45 8.14 -2.47
N ASP A 144 -9.76 7.12 -1.69
CA ASP A 144 -10.86 7.19 -0.71
C ASP A 144 -10.47 8.15 0.41
N ALA A 145 -11.25 9.22 0.62
CA ALA A 145 -11.04 10.18 1.69
C ALA A 145 -11.00 9.56 3.10
N ARG A 146 -11.49 8.33 3.25
CA ARG A 146 -11.43 7.54 4.49
C ARG A 146 -10.38 6.45 4.48
N SER A 147 -9.57 6.36 3.41
CA SER A 147 -8.48 5.38 3.24
C SER A 147 -8.90 3.91 3.45
N ARG A 148 -10.13 3.54 3.11
CA ARG A 148 -10.69 2.20 3.33
C ARG A 148 -10.78 1.35 2.08
N GLY A 149 -10.93 2.00 0.92
CA GLY A 149 -10.91 1.37 -0.39
C GLY A 149 -9.54 1.44 -1.05
N PRO A 150 -9.28 0.63 -2.10
CA PRO A 150 -8.04 0.70 -2.85
C PRO A 150 -7.93 2.02 -3.61
N SER A 151 -6.74 2.57 -3.67
CA SER A 151 -6.47 3.71 -4.55
C SER A 151 -6.56 3.33 -6.02
N PHE A 152 -6.87 4.30 -6.87
CA PHE A 152 -6.93 4.18 -8.31
C PHE A 152 -5.84 5.06 -8.91
N TRP A 153 -4.94 4.45 -9.69
CA TRP A 153 -3.97 5.15 -10.51
C TRP A 153 -4.32 4.97 -11.98
N PHE A 154 -4.51 6.08 -12.71
CA PHE A 154 -4.94 6.07 -14.11
C PHE A 154 -3.73 6.03 -15.03
N GLU A 155 -3.50 4.87 -15.66
CA GLU A 155 -2.40 4.66 -16.58
C GLU A 155 -2.72 5.20 -17.96
N ARG A 156 -1.81 5.99 -18.53
CA ARG A 156 -1.89 6.40 -19.93
C ARG A 156 -1.49 5.25 -20.86
N MET A 157 -2.39 4.89 -21.77
CA MET A 157 -2.14 3.89 -22.80
C MET A 157 -1.94 4.58 -24.16
N ASP A 158 -0.95 4.15 -24.94
CA ASP A 158 -0.72 4.68 -26.28
C ASP A 158 -1.83 4.28 -27.27
N GLU A 159 -2.33 3.05 -27.14
CA GLU A 159 -3.42 2.50 -27.95
C GLU A 159 -4.38 1.65 -27.10
N PRO A 160 -5.67 1.56 -27.50
CA PRO A 160 -6.59 0.60 -26.90
C PRO A 160 -6.07 -0.83 -27.05
N ARG A 161 -6.29 -1.69 -26.09
CA ARG A 161 -5.90 -3.11 -26.18
C ARG A 161 -6.59 -3.77 -27.38
N PRO A 162 -5.83 -4.40 -28.29
CA PRO A 162 -6.38 -4.93 -29.55
C PRO A 162 -7.29 -6.14 -29.36
N ASP A 163 -7.24 -6.79 -28.21
CA ASP A 163 -8.05 -7.96 -27.86
C ASP A 163 -9.42 -7.59 -27.24
N GLY A 164 -9.69 -6.29 -27.08
CA GLY A 164 -10.89 -5.82 -26.38
C GLY A 164 -10.92 -6.17 -24.90
N GLY A 165 -9.83 -6.72 -24.36
CA GLY A 165 -9.65 -6.97 -22.95
C GLY A 165 -9.80 -5.69 -22.13
N GLY A 166 -10.31 -5.80 -20.91
CA GLY A 166 -10.51 -4.66 -20.04
C GLY A 166 -9.22 -3.87 -19.85
N ALA A 167 -9.32 -2.56 -19.97
CA ALA A 167 -8.21 -1.64 -19.70
C ALA A 167 -8.00 -1.45 -18.19
N ILE A 168 -8.36 -2.45 -17.38
CA ILE A 168 -8.19 -2.43 -15.93
C ILE A 168 -7.39 -3.66 -15.53
N HIS A 169 -6.30 -3.45 -14.80
CA HIS A 169 -5.59 -4.50 -14.07
C HIS A 169 -5.43 -4.12 -12.60
N VAL A 170 -4.98 -5.04 -11.78
CA VAL A 170 -4.75 -4.80 -10.36
C VAL A 170 -3.27 -4.96 -10.03
N ALA A 171 -2.73 -4.10 -9.19
CA ALA A 171 -1.41 -4.29 -8.62
C ALA A 171 -1.53 -4.66 -7.13
N ILE A 172 -0.91 -5.75 -6.75
CA ILE A 172 -0.80 -6.20 -5.37
C ILE A 172 0.58 -5.82 -4.87
N TRP A 173 0.65 -4.86 -3.98
CA TRP A 173 1.88 -4.49 -3.31
C TRP A 173 2.15 -5.44 -2.15
N VAL A 174 3.29 -6.06 -2.19
CA VAL A 174 3.73 -7.03 -1.18
C VAL A 174 5.12 -6.65 -0.64
N PRO A 175 5.48 -7.10 0.57
CA PRO A 175 6.87 -7.07 1.01
C PRO A 175 7.78 -7.74 -0.03
N TYR A 176 8.97 -7.17 -0.28
CA TYR A 176 9.87 -7.69 -1.33
C TYR A 176 10.21 -9.18 -1.13
N GLU A 177 10.45 -9.57 0.12
CA GLU A 177 10.72 -10.96 0.50
C GLU A 177 9.57 -11.93 0.22
N GLN A 178 8.35 -11.43 -0.06
CA GLN A 178 7.17 -12.23 -0.40
C GLN A 178 6.92 -12.31 -1.92
N ALA A 179 7.58 -11.48 -2.72
CA ALA A 179 7.29 -11.35 -4.15
C ALA A 179 7.51 -12.67 -4.90
N GLU A 180 8.67 -13.32 -4.73
CA GLU A 180 8.99 -14.58 -5.40
C GLU A 180 8.01 -15.71 -5.04
N ALA A 181 7.65 -15.83 -3.75
CA ALA A 181 6.70 -16.84 -3.31
C ALA A 181 5.30 -16.57 -3.88
N ARG A 182 4.87 -15.30 -3.96
CA ARG A 182 3.58 -14.91 -4.54
C ARG A 182 3.54 -15.20 -6.04
N ILE A 183 4.60 -14.87 -6.77
CA ILE A 183 4.75 -15.17 -8.20
C ILE A 183 4.70 -16.68 -8.43
N ALA A 184 5.49 -17.45 -7.68
CA ALA A 184 5.52 -18.92 -7.80
C ALA A 184 4.14 -19.53 -7.54
N ALA A 185 3.41 -19.07 -6.54
CA ALA A 185 2.05 -19.54 -6.25
C ALA A 185 1.07 -19.20 -7.38
N ALA A 186 1.14 -18.00 -7.96
CA ALA A 186 0.28 -17.60 -9.08
C ALA A 186 0.56 -18.44 -10.34
N LEU A 187 1.83 -18.71 -10.66
CA LEU A 187 2.22 -19.58 -11.76
C LEU A 187 1.76 -21.03 -11.55
N ALA A 188 1.91 -21.57 -10.35
CA ALA A 188 1.45 -22.91 -9.99
C ALA A 188 -0.09 -23.04 -10.07
N ALA A 189 -0.82 -21.94 -9.85
CA ALA A 189 -2.28 -21.88 -9.99
C ALA A 189 -2.78 -21.73 -11.45
N GLY A 190 -1.87 -21.82 -12.45
CA GLY A 190 -2.23 -21.75 -13.87
C GLY A 190 -2.03 -20.36 -14.49
N GLY A 191 -1.45 -19.41 -13.75
CA GLY A 191 -1.03 -18.13 -14.29
C GLY A 191 0.17 -18.24 -15.22
N ARG A 192 0.43 -17.20 -15.98
CA ARG A 192 1.65 -17.08 -16.83
C ARG A 192 2.32 -15.74 -16.59
N MET A 193 3.66 -15.70 -16.71
CA MET A 193 4.42 -14.45 -16.74
C MET A 193 4.17 -13.73 -18.06
N VAL A 194 3.84 -12.45 -17.98
CA VAL A 194 3.65 -11.56 -19.13
C VAL A 194 4.87 -10.65 -19.31
N ARG A 195 5.30 -10.00 -18.23
CA ARG A 195 6.45 -9.10 -18.21
C ARG A 195 7.20 -9.19 -16.88
N ASP A 196 8.53 -9.18 -16.95
CA ASP A 196 9.43 -9.15 -15.78
C ASP A 196 10.56 -8.12 -15.92
N GLN A 197 10.56 -7.34 -17.01
CA GLN A 197 11.60 -6.36 -17.33
C GLN A 197 11.70 -5.20 -16.33
N PHE A 198 10.69 -5.02 -15.50
CA PHE A 198 10.64 -3.99 -14.47
C PHE A 198 10.95 -4.52 -13.06
N ALA A 199 11.34 -5.80 -12.97
CA ALA A 199 11.79 -6.36 -11.70
C ALA A 199 13.00 -5.59 -11.13
N PRO A 200 13.11 -5.39 -9.84
CA PRO A 200 12.23 -5.90 -8.76
C PRO A 200 11.05 -4.97 -8.41
N ALA A 201 10.79 -3.91 -9.19
CA ALA A 201 9.70 -2.98 -8.91
C ALA A 201 8.33 -3.64 -9.11
N TRP A 202 8.14 -4.39 -10.22
CA TRP A 202 6.95 -5.24 -10.42
C TRP A 202 7.16 -6.33 -11.48
N TRP A 203 6.32 -7.34 -11.41
CA TRP A 203 6.17 -8.42 -12.39
C TRP A 203 4.71 -8.50 -12.81
N THR A 204 4.43 -8.52 -14.11
CA THR A 204 3.07 -8.67 -14.63
C THR A 204 2.79 -10.14 -14.95
N LEU A 205 1.72 -10.67 -14.38
CA LEU A 205 1.21 -12.01 -14.64
C LEU A 205 -0.18 -11.90 -15.28
N ALA A 206 -0.63 -12.98 -15.92
CA ALA A 206 -2.00 -13.09 -16.40
C ALA A 206 -2.59 -14.47 -16.07
N ASP A 207 -3.92 -14.51 -15.91
CA ASP A 207 -4.69 -15.74 -15.80
C ASP A 207 -4.86 -16.45 -17.17
N ALA A 208 -5.59 -17.56 -17.19
CA ALA A 208 -5.86 -18.32 -18.42
C ALA A 208 -6.71 -17.56 -19.43
N ALA A 209 -7.49 -16.57 -19.01
CA ALA A 209 -8.31 -15.71 -19.84
C ALA A 209 -7.59 -14.44 -20.32
N GLY A 210 -6.38 -14.18 -19.81
CA GLY A 210 -5.56 -13.03 -20.17
C GLY A 210 -5.77 -11.79 -19.30
N ASN A 211 -6.49 -11.88 -18.19
CA ASN A 211 -6.59 -10.78 -17.23
C ASN A 211 -5.26 -10.61 -16.52
N GLU A 212 -4.73 -9.39 -16.51
CA GLU A 212 -3.42 -9.08 -15.97
C GLU A 212 -3.48 -8.61 -14.51
N ALA A 213 -2.42 -8.97 -13.78
CA ALA A 213 -2.17 -8.49 -12.43
C ALA A 213 -0.67 -8.29 -12.22
N ASP A 214 -0.29 -7.25 -11.47
CA ASP A 214 1.09 -6.99 -11.08
C ASP A 214 1.33 -7.46 -9.63
N ILE A 215 2.46 -8.13 -9.42
CA ILE A 215 3.05 -8.24 -8.09
C ILE A 215 4.08 -7.12 -7.99
N ALA A 216 3.82 -6.16 -7.13
CA ALA A 216 4.62 -4.93 -7.01
C ALA A 216 5.35 -4.84 -5.66
N THR A 217 6.51 -4.21 -5.67
CA THR A 217 7.31 -3.91 -4.49
C THR A 217 7.84 -2.48 -4.53
N THR A 218 8.41 -1.99 -3.44
CA THR A 218 9.07 -0.68 -3.40
C THR A 218 10.52 -0.72 -3.85
N MET A 219 11.08 -1.91 -4.14
CA MET A 219 12.46 -2.07 -4.58
C MET A 219 12.64 -1.64 -6.04
N GLY A 220 13.76 -0.98 -6.35
CA GLY A 220 14.08 -0.56 -7.73
C GLY A 220 13.21 0.58 -8.27
N ARG A 221 12.70 1.44 -7.40
CA ARG A 221 11.82 2.58 -7.75
C ARG A 221 12.46 3.95 -7.44
N ASP A 222 13.77 4.02 -7.40
CA ASP A 222 14.51 5.27 -7.10
C ASP A 222 14.46 6.27 -8.25
#